data_d9aeb69299f825f94850731f6be424b1
#
_entry.id   d9aeb69299f825f94850731f6be424b1
#
_cell.length_a   1.000
_cell.length_b   1.000
_cell.length_c   1.000
_cell.angle_alpha   90.00
_cell.angle_beta   90.00
_cell.angle_gamma   90.00
#
_symmetry.space_group_name_H-M   'P 1'
#
loop_
_entity.id
_entity.type
_entity.pdbx_description
1 polymer ?
#
loop_
_entity_poly.entity_id
_entity_poly.type
_entity_poly.pdbx_seq_one_letter_code
_entity_poly.pdbx_strand_id
1 'polypeptide(L)'
;KKANIPEKKAEHVIDIANKLLVSEGFTIQGTSGALAVAERESQVDPTAVNDSGGVAGVFQWSGWSNTINGNRWAMADEKTLSMPIEMGLMSKELNSTHAKTKAVVGVSSDPESAALDWSVYYEGVALSDGQTNATKLKENAKKWYDLLKDELSSTNGGQIEQLNDIIGKSIGSGQCYAISSLYAERLNFGPLIGGISASAIGQDYNWSAKGWEVITEPKATEVRAGDIVNWKNGALFSADQSIKVDSVNGHTGVVASVSGNLITVYSQNPGPAQLVTITGNDTMFSSTIHPPKN
;
A
#
# COMPACT_ATOMS: atom_id res chain seq x y z
N LYS A 1 9.87 -19.75 -5.66
CA LYS A 1 11.32 -19.38 -5.68
C LYS A 1 11.41 -17.97 -5.15
N LYS A 2 11.81 -17.77 -3.90
CA LYS A 2 12.10 -16.42 -3.37
C LYS A 2 13.16 -15.81 -4.28
N ALA A 3 12.87 -14.61 -4.83
CA ALA A 3 13.85 -13.85 -5.54
C ALA A 3 15.02 -13.57 -4.59
N ASN A 4 16.23 -13.81 -5.05
CA ASN A 4 17.44 -13.61 -4.24
C ASN A 4 17.79 -12.11 -4.25
N ILE A 5 16.94 -11.28 -3.58
CA ILE A 5 17.17 -9.85 -3.41
C ILE A 5 17.93 -9.68 -2.09
N PRO A 6 19.04 -8.93 -2.05
CA PRO A 6 19.71 -8.61 -0.80
C PRO A 6 18.74 -8.00 0.22
N GLU A 7 18.81 -8.39 1.48
CA GLU A 7 17.89 -8.01 2.56
C GLU A 7 17.66 -6.49 2.62
N LYS A 8 18.74 -5.71 2.64
CA LYS A 8 18.67 -4.24 2.66
C LYS A 8 17.93 -3.66 1.45
N LYS A 9 18.14 -4.22 0.25
CA LYS A 9 17.40 -3.81 -0.96
C LYS A 9 15.92 -4.19 -0.85
N ALA A 10 15.60 -5.32 -0.24
CA ALA A 10 14.22 -5.74 -0.02
C ALA A 10 13.48 -4.78 0.92
N GLU A 11 14.12 -4.30 1.99
CA GLU A 11 13.57 -3.27 2.89
C GLU A 11 13.23 -1.98 2.12
N HIS A 12 14.16 -1.47 1.31
CA HIS A 12 13.93 -0.26 0.51
C HIS A 12 12.79 -0.43 -0.51
N VAL A 13 12.69 -1.61 -1.15
CA VAL A 13 11.59 -1.94 -2.06
C VAL A 13 10.25 -1.94 -1.32
N ILE A 14 10.21 -2.49 -0.11
CA ILE A 14 9.01 -2.51 0.72
C ILE A 14 8.59 -1.08 1.10
N ASP A 15 9.53 -0.21 1.46
CA ASP A 15 9.24 1.18 1.80
C ASP A 15 8.62 1.94 0.61
N ILE A 16 9.20 1.80 -0.59
CA ILE A 16 8.66 2.42 -1.81
C ILE A 16 7.27 1.84 -2.12
N ALA A 17 7.14 0.52 -2.09
CA ALA A 17 5.87 -0.15 -2.39
C ALA A 17 4.77 0.27 -1.41
N ASN A 18 5.03 0.28 -0.11
CA ASN A 18 4.08 0.73 0.89
C ASN A 18 3.70 2.20 0.69
N LYS A 19 4.67 3.07 0.41
CA LYS A 19 4.39 4.49 0.17
C LYS A 19 3.47 4.67 -1.04
N LEU A 20 3.75 4.00 -2.16
CA LEU A 20 2.96 4.13 -3.37
C LEU A 20 1.60 3.44 -3.28
N LEU A 21 1.56 2.15 -2.88
CA LEU A 21 0.32 1.38 -2.80
C LEU A 21 -0.62 1.92 -1.72
N VAL A 22 -0.10 2.16 -0.52
CA VAL A 22 -0.93 2.44 0.65
C VAL A 22 -1.18 3.94 0.81
N SER A 23 -0.12 4.77 0.76
CA SER A 23 -0.27 6.21 1.03
C SER A 23 -0.72 7.00 -0.18
N GLU A 24 -0.22 6.65 -1.38
CA GLU A 24 -0.51 7.39 -2.62
C GLU A 24 -1.64 6.75 -3.45
N GLY A 25 -2.06 5.53 -3.12
CA GLY A 25 -3.17 4.84 -3.79
C GLY A 25 -2.85 4.31 -5.19
N PHE A 26 -1.60 3.99 -5.45
CA PHE A 26 -1.16 3.43 -6.73
C PHE A 26 -1.64 1.99 -6.90
N THR A 27 -1.84 1.59 -8.15
CA THR A 27 -2.00 0.17 -8.51
C THR A 27 -0.68 -0.59 -8.33
N ILE A 28 -0.73 -1.92 -8.26
CA ILE A 28 0.48 -2.76 -8.27
C ILE A 28 1.29 -2.51 -9.54
N GLN A 29 0.63 -2.35 -10.68
CA GLN A 29 1.25 -2.06 -11.97
C GLN A 29 1.98 -0.72 -11.94
N GLY A 30 1.33 0.33 -11.43
CA GLY A 30 1.95 1.65 -11.28
C GLY A 30 3.16 1.63 -10.35
N THR A 31 3.04 0.94 -9.21
CA THR A 31 4.14 0.75 -8.25
C THR A 31 5.30 -0.02 -8.86
N SER A 32 5.02 -1.06 -9.65
CA SER A 32 6.06 -1.85 -10.34
C SER A 32 6.82 -1.03 -11.38
N GLY A 33 6.12 -0.14 -12.07
CA GLY A 33 6.73 0.83 -12.98
C GLY A 33 7.71 1.77 -12.26
N ALA A 34 7.29 2.34 -11.14
CA ALA A 34 8.14 3.19 -10.30
C ALA A 34 9.38 2.45 -9.78
N LEU A 35 9.22 1.21 -9.29
CA LEU A 35 10.33 0.38 -8.82
C LEU A 35 11.32 0.05 -9.94
N ALA A 36 10.86 -0.17 -11.17
CA ALA A 36 11.75 -0.39 -12.31
C ALA A 36 12.62 0.83 -12.60
N VAL A 37 12.07 2.04 -12.45
CA VAL A 37 12.82 3.28 -12.59
C VAL A 37 13.78 3.47 -11.41
N ALA A 38 13.35 3.27 -10.17
CA ALA A 38 14.24 3.33 -9.01
C ALA A 38 15.42 2.33 -9.12
N GLU A 39 15.19 1.13 -9.67
CA GLU A 39 16.25 0.17 -9.95
C GLU A 39 17.23 0.67 -11.02
N ARG A 40 16.73 1.35 -12.05
CA ARG A 40 17.56 1.98 -13.09
C ARG A 40 18.41 3.12 -12.52
N GLU A 41 17.81 4.00 -11.72
CA GLU A 41 18.45 5.23 -11.23
C GLU A 41 19.53 4.95 -10.17
N SER A 42 19.26 4.06 -9.23
CA SER A 42 20.12 3.90 -8.05
C SER A 42 20.31 2.44 -7.59
N GLN A 43 19.73 1.46 -8.29
CA GLN A 43 19.59 0.09 -7.78
C GLN A 43 18.76 0.02 -6.48
N VAL A 44 17.84 0.99 -6.30
CA VAL A 44 17.00 1.16 -5.10
C VAL A 44 17.85 1.49 -3.86
N ASP A 45 18.94 2.23 -4.03
CA ASP A 45 19.82 2.67 -2.94
C ASP A 45 19.57 4.14 -2.61
N PRO A 46 19.03 4.46 -1.41
CA PRO A 46 18.81 5.85 -0.99
C PRO A 46 20.12 6.63 -0.79
N THR A 47 21.24 5.95 -0.65
CA THR A 47 22.55 6.61 -0.46
C THR A 47 23.31 6.83 -1.77
N ALA A 48 22.70 6.47 -2.92
CA ALA A 48 23.34 6.66 -4.23
C ALA A 48 23.49 8.14 -4.56
N VAL A 49 24.71 8.55 -4.92
CA VAL A 49 25.06 9.93 -5.27
C VAL A 49 25.79 9.97 -6.61
N ASN A 50 25.38 10.90 -7.47
CA ASN A 50 26.11 11.29 -8.66
C ASN A 50 26.48 12.79 -8.56
N ASP A 51 27.66 13.07 -8.04
CA ASP A 51 28.12 14.42 -7.78
C ASP A 51 28.24 15.28 -9.04
N SER A 52 28.64 14.70 -10.17
CA SER A 52 28.76 15.43 -11.43
C SER A 52 27.41 15.90 -11.97
N GLY A 53 26.37 15.08 -11.79
CA GLY A 53 24.99 15.42 -12.13
C GLY A 53 24.26 16.21 -11.05
N GLY A 54 24.83 16.33 -9.85
CA GLY A 54 24.20 16.97 -8.72
C GLY A 54 22.95 16.27 -8.22
N VAL A 55 22.86 14.95 -8.40
CA VAL A 55 21.65 14.15 -8.09
C VAL A 55 21.96 13.08 -7.04
N ALA A 56 20.94 12.71 -6.26
CA ALA A 56 21.08 11.68 -5.22
C ALA A 56 19.75 11.02 -4.86
N GLY A 57 19.84 9.86 -4.21
CA GLY A 57 18.72 9.09 -3.67
C GLY A 57 18.13 8.10 -4.66
N VAL A 58 17.06 7.40 -4.26
CA VAL A 58 16.49 6.28 -5.02
C VAL A 58 16.00 6.67 -6.42
N PHE A 59 15.54 7.91 -6.63
CA PHE A 59 15.14 8.46 -7.92
C PHE A 59 16.10 9.53 -8.44
N GLN A 60 17.30 9.62 -7.90
CA GLN A 60 18.34 10.56 -8.34
C GLN A 60 17.83 12.01 -8.48
N TRP A 61 17.15 12.52 -7.43
CA TRP A 61 16.63 13.89 -7.40
C TRP A 61 17.76 14.92 -7.49
N SER A 62 17.56 15.94 -8.33
CA SER A 62 18.48 17.04 -8.55
C SER A 62 18.58 17.99 -7.34
N GLY A 63 19.72 18.73 -7.25
CA GLY A 63 19.95 19.70 -6.19
C GLY A 63 20.68 19.15 -4.96
N TRP A 64 21.29 17.96 -5.07
CA TRP A 64 22.08 17.40 -3.99
C TRP A 64 23.43 18.10 -3.81
N SER A 65 24.38 17.94 -4.72
CA SER A 65 25.71 18.57 -4.64
C SER A 65 25.82 19.87 -5.44
N ASN A 66 25.00 20.03 -6.47
CA ASN A 66 24.86 21.23 -7.29
C ASN A 66 23.47 21.31 -7.92
N THR A 67 23.17 22.41 -8.60
CA THR A 67 21.84 22.68 -9.18
C THR A 67 21.84 22.72 -10.71
N ILE A 68 22.82 22.10 -11.37
CA ILE A 68 22.94 22.11 -12.84
C ILE A 68 21.71 21.46 -13.52
N ASN A 69 21.13 20.44 -12.89
CA ASN A 69 19.92 19.72 -13.36
C ASN A 69 18.65 20.11 -12.58
N GLY A 70 18.66 21.26 -11.89
CA GLY A 70 17.54 21.69 -11.07
C GLY A 70 17.77 21.50 -9.57
N ASN A 71 16.71 21.66 -8.76
CA ASN A 71 16.80 21.61 -7.31
C ASN A 71 15.56 20.96 -6.69
N ARG A 72 15.31 19.69 -7.00
CA ARG A 72 14.18 18.92 -6.45
C ARG A 72 14.34 18.66 -4.95
N TRP A 73 15.58 18.49 -4.47
CA TRP A 73 15.87 18.34 -3.04
C TRP A 73 15.43 19.53 -2.18
N ALA A 74 15.18 20.70 -2.77
CA ALA A 74 14.62 21.84 -2.03
C ALA A 74 13.21 21.58 -1.47
N MET A 75 12.49 20.58 -1.97
CA MET A 75 11.17 20.19 -1.46
C MET A 75 11.22 19.17 -0.31
N ALA A 76 12.38 18.58 -0.04
CA ALA A 76 12.55 17.67 1.09
C ALA A 76 12.44 18.40 2.43
N ASP A 77 12.02 17.71 3.50
CA ASP A 77 11.94 18.27 4.85
C ASP A 77 13.33 18.60 5.39
N GLU A 78 14.29 17.77 5.03
CA GLU A 78 15.72 17.98 5.30
C GLU A 78 16.57 17.38 4.18
N LYS A 79 17.82 17.80 4.07
CA LYS A 79 18.75 17.32 3.05
C LYS A 79 19.57 16.14 3.59
N THR A 80 18.88 15.01 3.77
CA THR A 80 19.46 13.78 4.34
C THR A 80 19.09 12.57 3.48
N LEU A 81 20.09 11.77 3.09
CA LEU A 81 19.90 10.54 2.31
C LEU A 81 19.35 9.43 3.21
N SER A 82 18.05 9.28 3.19
CA SER A 82 17.34 8.22 3.91
C SER A 82 15.98 7.92 3.29
N MET A 83 15.54 6.67 3.35
CA MET A 83 14.24 6.28 2.81
C MET A 83 13.06 7.12 3.33
N PRO A 84 12.94 7.43 4.65
CA PRO A 84 11.82 8.25 5.12
C PRO A 84 11.76 9.65 4.49
N ILE A 85 12.92 10.33 4.38
CA ILE A 85 12.99 11.68 3.78
C ILE A 85 12.69 11.63 2.28
N GLU A 86 13.25 10.65 1.57
CA GLU A 86 13.04 10.48 0.13
C GLU A 86 11.60 10.09 -0.22
N MET A 87 10.97 9.26 0.58
CA MET A 87 9.55 8.93 0.43
C MET A 87 8.65 10.14 0.73
N GLY A 88 9.06 11.00 1.67
CA GLY A 88 8.42 12.28 1.92
C GLY A 88 8.54 13.24 0.72
N LEU A 89 9.73 13.35 0.14
CA LEU A 89 10.00 14.16 -1.07
C LEU A 89 9.17 13.66 -2.26
N MET A 90 9.20 12.36 -2.56
CA MET A 90 8.38 11.75 -3.62
C MET A 90 6.90 12.05 -3.43
N SER A 91 6.38 11.89 -2.21
CA SER A 91 4.98 12.17 -1.90
C SER A 91 4.60 13.64 -2.15
N LYS A 92 5.44 14.58 -1.73
CA LYS A 92 5.22 16.03 -1.98
C LYS A 92 5.17 16.33 -3.48
N GLU A 93 6.09 15.77 -4.26
CA GLU A 93 6.12 15.95 -5.70
C GLU A 93 4.89 15.36 -6.38
N LEU A 94 4.49 14.12 -6.03
CA LEU A 94 3.31 13.45 -6.59
C LEU A 94 2.00 14.19 -6.28
N ASN A 95 1.96 14.96 -5.20
CA ASN A 95 0.78 15.75 -4.81
C ASN A 95 0.88 17.25 -5.20
N SER A 96 1.93 17.63 -5.96
CA SER A 96 2.14 19.02 -6.42
C SER A 96 2.71 19.07 -7.84
N THR A 97 4.02 19.20 -7.98
CA THR A 97 4.71 19.40 -9.27
C THR A 97 4.62 18.23 -10.24
N HIS A 98 4.46 17.01 -9.73
CA HIS A 98 4.36 15.77 -10.50
C HIS A 98 2.97 15.09 -10.35
N ALA A 99 1.93 15.86 -10.09
CA ALA A 99 0.55 15.36 -9.97
C ALA A 99 0.07 14.58 -11.21
N LYS A 100 0.59 14.92 -12.39
CA LYS A 100 0.34 14.18 -13.63
C LYS A 100 0.88 12.75 -13.56
N THR A 101 2.04 12.53 -12.96
CA THR A 101 2.60 11.18 -12.75
C THR A 101 1.64 10.35 -11.91
N LYS A 102 1.15 10.89 -10.79
CA LYS A 102 0.15 10.23 -9.94
C LYS A 102 -1.13 9.90 -10.71
N ALA A 103 -1.64 10.85 -11.51
CA ALA A 103 -2.88 10.68 -12.26
C ALA A 103 -2.78 9.63 -13.38
N VAL A 104 -1.61 9.42 -13.98
CA VAL A 104 -1.41 8.48 -15.09
C VAL A 104 -0.85 7.15 -14.59
N VAL A 105 0.28 7.18 -13.90
CA VAL A 105 0.97 5.98 -13.43
C VAL A 105 0.23 5.34 -12.26
N GLY A 106 -0.32 6.17 -11.36
CA GLY A 106 -1.03 5.67 -10.18
C GLY A 106 -2.22 4.77 -10.48
N VAL A 107 -2.84 4.95 -11.64
CA VAL A 107 -4.02 4.17 -12.08
C VAL A 107 -3.71 3.20 -13.22
N SER A 108 -2.46 3.03 -13.57
CA SER A 108 -2.04 2.16 -14.70
C SER A 108 -2.45 0.71 -14.46
N SER A 109 -2.91 0.05 -15.51
CA SER A 109 -3.24 -1.38 -15.53
C SER A 109 -2.15 -2.26 -16.16
N ASP A 110 -1.05 -1.65 -16.63
CA ASP A 110 0.07 -2.33 -17.26
C ASP A 110 1.41 -1.85 -16.69
N PRO A 111 2.24 -2.74 -16.11
CA PRO A 111 3.49 -2.36 -15.48
C PRO A 111 4.53 -1.81 -16.47
N GLU A 112 4.53 -2.27 -17.72
CA GLU A 112 5.47 -1.82 -18.73
C GLU A 112 5.18 -0.38 -19.16
N SER A 113 3.92 -0.06 -19.41
CA SER A 113 3.46 1.31 -19.69
C SER A 113 3.72 2.23 -18.50
N ALA A 114 3.42 1.77 -17.29
CA ALA A 114 3.66 2.51 -16.06
C ALA A 114 5.12 2.94 -15.90
N ALA A 115 6.07 2.07 -16.22
CA ALA A 115 7.50 2.38 -16.15
C ALA A 115 7.92 3.44 -17.17
N LEU A 116 7.41 3.35 -18.39
CA LEU A 116 7.66 4.34 -19.43
C LEU A 116 7.07 5.70 -19.05
N ASP A 117 5.83 5.71 -18.56
CA ASP A 117 5.13 6.92 -18.14
C ASP A 117 5.81 7.57 -16.92
N TRP A 118 6.31 6.77 -15.95
CA TRP A 118 7.13 7.31 -14.85
C TRP A 118 8.40 7.98 -15.38
N SER A 119 9.12 7.33 -16.30
CA SER A 119 10.32 7.91 -16.90
C SER A 119 10.04 9.25 -17.57
N VAL A 120 8.91 9.38 -18.28
CA VAL A 120 8.52 10.61 -18.97
C VAL A 120 8.01 11.68 -18.00
N TYR A 121 7.06 11.34 -17.12
CA TYR A 121 6.33 12.32 -16.32
C TYR A 121 6.99 12.65 -14.99
N TYR A 122 7.77 11.74 -14.43
CA TYR A 122 8.47 11.96 -13.18
C TYR A 122 9.95 12.32 -13.35
N GLU A 123 10.66 11.59 -14.21
CA GLU A 123 12.09 11.85 -14.47
C GLU A 123 12.33 12.86 -15.59
N GLY A 124 11.32 13.14 -16.42
CA GLY A 124 11.46 14.05 -17.55
C GLY A 124 12.33 13.51 -18.70
N VAL A 125 12.55 12.20 -18.76
CA VAL A 125 13.40 11.55 -19.76
C VAL A 125 12.54 11.04 -20.93
N ALA A 126 12.87 11.47 -22.16
CA ALA A 126 12.14 11.05 -23.35
C ALA A 126 12.31 9.55 -23.63
N LEU A 127 11.28 8.92 -24.19
CA LEU A 127 11.30 7.48 -24.53
C LEU A 127 12.36 7.15 -25.60
N SER A 128 12.72 8.11 -26.45
CA SER A 128 13.76 7.98 -27.46
C SER A 128 15.18 8.15 -26.90
N ASP A 129 15.30 8.57 -25.63
CA ASP A 129 16.60 8.73 -25.00
C ASP A 129 17.22 7.37 -24.68
N GLY A 130 18.49 7.20 -25.01
CA GLY A 130 19.25 5.99 -24.68
C GLY A 130 19.33 5.71 -23.17
N GLN A 131 19.23 6.75 -22.33
CA GLN A 131 19.18 6.61 -20.89
C GLN A 131 17.89 5.92 -20.42
N THR A 132 16.78 6.07 -21.14
CA THR A 132 15.53 5.39 -20.80
C THR A 132 15.69 3.88 -20.88
N ASN A 133 16.46 3.37 -21.85
CA ASN A 133 16.61 1.94 -22.12
C ASN A 133 15.26 1.20 -22.01
N ALA A 134 14.30 1.61 -22.85
CA ALA A 134 12.89 1.24 -22.74
C ALA A 134 12.66 -0.28 -22.65
N THR A 135 13.44 -1.07 -23.41
CA THR A 135 13.32 -2.54 -23.37
C THR A 135 13.64 -3.09 -21.97
N LYS A 136 14.77 -2.68 -21.41
CA LYS A 136 15.21 -3.13 -20.07
C LYS A 136 14.29 -2.63 -18.98
N LEU A 137 13.79 -1.41 -19.12
CA LEU A 137 12.85 -0.81 -18.18
C LEU A 137 11.54 -1.60 -18.11
N LYS A 138 10.99 -2.01 -19.25
CA LYS A 138 9.80 -2.86 -19.34
C LYS A 138 10.01 -4.24 -18.72
N GLU A 139 11.14 -4.89 -19.02
CA GLU A 139 11.50 -6.19 -18.43
C GLU A 139 11.56 -6.10 -16.90
N ASN A 140 12.19 -5.04 -16.39
CA ASN A 140 12.28 -4.82 -14.94
C ASN A 140 10.92 -4.54 -14.32
N ALA A 141 10.05 -3.75 -14.97
CA ALA A 141 8.70 -3.49 -14.49
C ALA A 141 7.87 -4.76 -14.37
N LYS A 142 7.93 -5.63 -15.39
CA LYS A 142 7.27 -6.93 -15.35
C LYS A 142 7.82 -7.81 -14.22
N LYS A 143 9.14 -7.85 -14.04
CA LYS A 143 9.78 -8.58 -12.94
C LYS A 143 9.29 -8.09 -11.57
N TRP A 144 9.23 -6.77 -11.35
CA TRP A 144 8.73 -6.20 -10.11
C TRP A 144 7.23 -6.48 -9.89
N TYR A 145 6.45 -6.45 -10.97
CA TYR A 145 5.03 -6.80 -10.91
C TYR A 145 4.83 -8.26 -10.47
N ASP A 146 5.54 -9.19 -11.09
CA ASP A 146 5.44 -10.61 -10.73
C ASP A 146 5.88 -10.85 -9.27
N LEU A 147 6.95 -10.18 -8.81
CA LEU A 147 7.42 -10.27 -7.42
C LEU A 147 6.41 -9.68 -6.42
N LEU A 148 5.90 -8.48 -6.66
CA LEU A 148 4.91 -7.85 -5.77
C LEU A 148 3.61 -8.65 -5.74
N LYS A 149 3.15 -9.12 -6.89
CA LYS A 149 1.96 -9.96 -6.98
C LYS A 149 2.13 -11.27 -6.21
N ASP A 150 3.27 -11.94 -6.34
CA ASP A 150 3.56 -13.17 -5.61
C ASP A 150 3.65 -12.92 -4.09
N GLU A 151 4.32 -11.86 -3.64
CA GLU A 151 4.40 -11.52 -2.22
C GLU A 151 3.03 -11.14 -1.65
N LEU A 152 2.26 -10.30 -2.34
CA LEU A 152 0.90 -9.94 -1.94
C LEU A 152 -0.02 -11.16 -1.93
N SER A 153 0.15 -12.09 -2.84
CA SER A 153 -0.58 -13.36 -2.87
C SER A 153 -0.13 -14.30 -1.73
N SER A 154 1.15 -14.37 -1.42
CA SER A 154 1.70 -15.22 -0.36
C SER A 154 1.34 -14.73 1.05
N THR A 155 1.09 -13.43 1.21
CA THR A 155 0.64 -12.79 2.46
C THR A 155 -0.88 -12.66 2.56
N ASN A 156 -1.66 -13.40 1.79
CA ASN A 156 -3.11 -13.22 1.54
C ASN A 156 -3.45 -11.93 0.76
N GLY A 157 -2.46 -11.19 0.26
CA GLY A 157 -2.66 -9.92 -0.46
C GLY A 157 -3.42 -10.06 -1.78
N GLY A 158 -3.34 -11.20 -2.46
CA GLY A 158 -4.14 -11.49 -3.66
C GLY A 158 -5.66 -11.50 -3.41
N GLN A 159 -6.07 -11.67 -2.16
CA GLN A 159 -7.48 -11.60 -1.76
C GLN A 159 -7.93 -10.15 -1.57
N ILE A 160 -7.02 -9.21 -1.29
CA ILE A 160 -7.31 -7.78 -1.09
C ILE A 160 -7.62 -7.10 -2.42
N GLU A 161 -7.06 -7.54 -3.54
CA GLU A 161 -7.41 -7.04 -4.89
C GLU A 161 -8.92 -7.10 -5.15
N GLN A 162 -9.63 -7.98 -4.46
CA GLN A 162 -11.09 -8.08 -4.50
C GLN A 162 -11.80 -6.80 -3.99
N LEU A 163 -11.09 -5.89 -3.32
CA LEU A 163 -11.66 -4.66 -2.78
C LEU A 163 -11.14 -3.37 -3.44
N ASN A 164 -10.23 -3.46 -4.41
CA ASN A 164 -9.68 -2.26 -5.05
C ASN A 164 -10.73 -1.42 -5.80
N ASP A 165 -11.78 -2.07 -6.28
CA ASP A 165 -12.86 -1.43 -7.04
C ASP A 165 -13.87 -0.66 -6.18
N ILE A 166 -13.80 -0.76 -4.85
CA ILE A 166 -14.82 -0.15 -3.96
C ILE A 166 -14.43 1.23 -3.44
N ILE A 167 -13.17 1.63 -3.52
CA ILE A 167 -12.70 2.91 -2.99
C ILE A 167 -13.51 4.08 -3.59
N GLY A 168 -13.97 4.98 -2.71
CA GLY A 168 -14.82 6.11 -3.07
C GLY A 168 -16.30 5.75 -3.26
N LYS A 169 -16.70 4.47 -3.16
CA LYS A 169 -18.10 4.04 -3.31
C LYS A 169 -18.74 3.75 -1.95
N SER A 170 -20.04 3.95 -1.86
CA SER A 170 -20.84 3.49 -0.72
C SER A 170 -21.27 2.05 -0.99
N ILE A 171 -20.85 1.13 -0.13
CA ILE A 171 -21.10 -0.30 -0.29
C ILE A 171 -22.31 -0.71 0.58
N GLY A 172 -23.26 -1.40 -0.03
CA GLY A 172 -24.44 -1.94 0.64
C GLY A 172 -25.22 -0.87 1.41
N SER A 173 -25.37 -1.07 2.72
CA SER A 173 -26.07 -0.13 3.60
C SER A 173 -25.27 1.16 3.93
N GLY A 174 -24.04 1.31 3.46
CA GLY A 174 -23.13 2.38 3.86
C GLY A 174 -22.50 2.18 5.25
N GLN A 175 -22.80 1.11 5.96
CA GLN A 175 -22.22 0.78 7.26
C GLN A 175 -20.93 -0.03 7.09
N CYS A 176 -20.04 0.03 8.08
CA CYS A 176 -18.76 -0.69 8.08
C CYS A 176 -18.91 -2.19 7.79
N TYR A 177 -19.97 -2.80 8.31
CA TYR A 177 -20.30 -4.20 8.15
C TYR A 177 -20.41 -4.65 6.67
N ALA A 178 -20.87 -3.76 5.79
CA ALA A 178 -21.07 -4.08 4.38
C ALA A 178 -19.77 -4.40 3.64
N ILE A 179 -18.63 -3.77 4.00
CA ILE A 179 -17.33 -4.09 3.40
C ILE A 179 -16.89 -5.50 3.79
N SER A 180 -16.96 -5.85 5.07
CA SER A 180 -16.59 -7.18 5.57
C SER A 180 -17.49 -8.27 4.97
N SER A 181 -18.80 -7.99 4.82
CA SER A 181 -19.74 -8.88 4.17
C SER A 181 -19.43 -9.10 2.68
N LEU A 182 -19.18 -8.01 1.93
CA LEU A 182 -18.80 -8.09 0.52
C LEU A 182 -17.49 -8.88 0.34
N TYR A 183 -16.51 -8.65 1.19
CA TYR A 183 -15.24 -9.36 1.13
C TYR A 183 -15.40 -10.86 1.39
N ALA A 184 -16.15 -11.24 2.43
CA ALA A 184 -16.44 -12.63 2.74
C ALA A 184 -17.19 -13.31 1.58
N GLU A 185 -18.16 -12.62 0.95
CA GLU A 185 -18.87 -13.10 -0.23
C GLU A 185 -17.95 -13.31 -1.43
N ARG A 186 -17.09 -12.36 -1.75
CA ARG A 186 -16.12 -12.45 -2.86
C ARG A 186 -15.11 -13.58 -2.67
N LEU A 187 -14.85 -13.97 -1.42
CA LEU A 187 -14.00 -15.12 -1.06
C LEU A 187 -14.79 -16.42 -0.84
N ASN A 188 -15.99 -16.53 -1.38
CA ASN A 188 -16.85 -17.73 -1.33
C ASN A 188 -17.26 -18.17 0.09
N PHE A 189 -17.13 -17.32 1.10
CA PHE A 189 -17.77 -17.57 2.40
C PHE A 189 -19.28 -17.40 2.29
N GLY A 190 -19.72 -16.36 1.64
CA GLY A 190 -21.08 -15.90 1.51
C GLY A 190 -21.29 -14.56 2.24
N PRO A 191 -22.43 -13.89 1.99
CA PRO A 191 -22.75 -12.64 2.65
C PRO A 191 -22.96 -12.84 4.15
N LEU A 192 -22.49 -11.89 4.95
CA LEU A 192 -22.69 -11.89 6.41
C LEU A 192 -24.11 -11.37 6.73
N ILE A 193 -25.02 -12.27 7.06
CA ILE A 193 -26.45 -11.97 7.31
C ILE A 193 -26.82 -12.42 8.73
N GLY A 194 -27.59 -11.60 9.45
CA GLY A 194 -28.12 -11.96 10.77
C GLY A 194 -27.14 -11.83 11.93
N GLY A 195 -25.98 -11.20 11.73
CA GLY A 195 -25.02 -10.93 12.80
C GLY A 195 -25.53 -9.86 13.78
N ILE A 196 -25.00 -9.88 15.01
CA ILE A 196 -25.42 -9.02 16.11
C ILE A 196 -24.79 -7.64 16.00
N SER A 197 -23.47 -7.59 15.77
CA SER A 197 -22.71 -6.33 15.74
C SER A 197 -21.39 -6.48 14.99
N ALA A 198 -20.77 -5.36 14.61
CA ALA A 198 -19.46 -5.38 13.95
C ALA A 198 -18.36 -6.01 14.82
N SER A 199 -18.39 -5.78 16.13
CA SER A 199 -17.45 -6.38 17.07
C SER A 199 -17.67 -7.88 17.29
N ALA A 200 -18.85 -8.42 16.98
CA ALA A 200 -19.20 -9.82 17.17
C ALA A 200 -19.02 -10.69 15.93
N ILE A 201 -18.64 -10.13 14.77
CA ILE A 201 -18.52 -10.86 13.49
C ILE A 201 -17.69 -12.14 13.63
N GLY A 202 -16.62 -12.15 14.42
CA GLY A 202 -15.82 -13.35 14.65
C GLY A 202 -16.57 -14.49 15.36
N GLN A 203 -17.65 -14.18 16.06
CA GLN A 203 -18.44 -15.15 16.85
C GLN A 203 -19.79 -15.47 16.20
N ASP A 204 -20.32 -14.54 15.38
CA ASP A 204 -21.66 -14.66 14.79
C ASP A 204 -21.78 -15.72 13.68
N TYR A 205 -20.63 -16.18 13.13
CA TYR A 205 -20.62 -17.06 11.97
C TYR A 205 -19.72 -18.28 12.17
N ASN A 206 -20.04 -19.38 11.49
CA ASN A 206 -19.23 -20.59 11.49
C ASN A 206 -18.09 -20.49 10.47
N TRP A 207 -17.09 -19.67 10.78
CA TRP A 207 -15.93 -19.39 9.92
C TRP A 207 -15.13 -20.66 9.57
N SER A 208 -14.94 -21.54 10.55
CA SER A 208 -14.17 -22.78 10.40
C SER A 208 -14.77 -23.75 9.39
N ALA A 209 -16.09 -23.75 9.21
CA ALA A 209 -16.76 -24.58 8.21
C ALA A 209 -16.35 -24.28 6.76
N LYS A 210 -15.75 -23.12 6.53
CA LYS A 210 -15.23 -22.66 5.24
C LYS A 210 -13.70 -22.50 5.24
N GLY A 211 -13.02 -23.06 6.24
CA GLY A 211 -11.56 -23.01 6.35
C GLY A 211 -10.97 -21.68 6.81
N TRP A 212 -11.82 -20.75 7.30
CA TRP A 212 -11.36 -19.51 7.91
C TRP A 212 -10.98 -19.73 9.36
N GLU A 213 -9.93 -19.04 9.83
CA GLU A 213 -9.46 -19.09 11.20
C GLU A 213 -9.85 -17.82 11.95
N VAL A 214 -10.38 -17.94 13.16
CA VAL A 214 -10.72 -16.80 14.02
C VAL A 214 -9.80 -16.77 15.23
N ILE A 215 -9.17 -15.63 15.46
CA ILE A 215 -8.44 -15.34 16.68
C ILE A 215 -9.25 -14.30 17.47
N THR A 216 -9.66 -14.66 18.66
CA THR A 216 -10.38 -13.77 19.59
C THR A 216 -9.37 -12.96 20.37
N GLU A 217 -9.63 -11.66 20.52
CA GLU A 217 -8.75 -10.70 21.20
C GLU A 217 -7.28 -10.78 20.73
N PRO A 218 -7.04 -10.70 19.41
CA PRO A 218 -5.70 -10.85 18.86
C PRO A 218 -4.78 -9.73 19.34
N LYS A 219 -3.50 -10.04 19.44
CA LYS A 219 -2.46 -9.01 19.47
C LYS A 219 -2.38 -8.32 18.11
N ALA A 220 -1.90 -7.09 18.08
CA ALA A 220 -1.71 -6.37 16.82
C ALA A 220 -0.77 -7.11 15.85
N THR A 221 0.20 -7.87 16.38
CA THR A 221 1.15 -8.69 15.60
C THR A 221 0.54 -9.95 14.97
N GLU A 222 -0.67 -10.33 15.38
CA GLU A 222 -1.39 -11.48 14.82
C GLU A 222 -2.31 -11.08 13.66
N VAL A 223 -2.50 -9.77 13.44
CA VAL A 223 -3.28 -9.22 12.34
C VAL A 223 -2.44 -9.23 11.06
N ARG A 224 -3.04 -9.68 9.95
CA ARG A 224 -2.38 -9.84 8.65
C ARG A 224 -3.16 -9.14 7.54
N ALA A 225 -2.47 -8.80 6.46
CA ALA A 225 -3.14 -8.37 5.24
C ALA A 225 -4.13 -9.44 4.75
N GLY A 226 -5.34 -9.02 4.37
CA GLY A 226 -6.42 -9.90 3.97
C GLY A 226 -7.34 -10.36 5.11
N ASP A 227 -7.07 -10.00 6.35
CA ASP A 227 -7.95 -10.33 7.47
C ASP A 227 -9.19 -9.43 7.49
N ILE A 228 -10.30 -9.99 7.95
CA ILE A 228 -11.40 -9.18 8.51
C ILE A 228 -11.05 -8.90 9.96
N VAL A 229 -10.97 -7.63 10.33
CA VAL A 229 -10.70 -7.21 11.72
C VAL A 229 -11.89 -6.51 12.31
N ASN A 230 -12.12 -6.75 13.60
CA ASN A 230 -13.25 -6.23 14.32
C ASN A 230 -12.76 -5.49 15.57
N TRP A 231 -13.22 -4.24 15.77
CA TRP A 231 -12.84 -3.38 16.87
C TRP A 231 -13.89 -3.33 17.96
N LYS A 232 -13.42 -3.28 19.19
CA LYS A 232 -14.28 -3.00 20.36
C LYS A 232 -14.76 -1.54 20.35
N ASN A 233 -15.89 -1.26 20.98
CA ASN A 233 -16.27 0.12 21.29
C ASN A 233 -15.17 0.80 22.14
N GLY A 234 -14.87 2.05 21.82
CA GLY A 234 -13.82 2.84 22.49
C GLY A 234 -12.38 2.54 22.00
N ALA A 235 -12.19 1.57 21.11
CA ALA A 235 -10.89 1.28 20.52
C ALA A 235 -10.36 2.46 19.70
N LEU A 236 -9.04 2.67 19.70
CA LEU A 236 -8.40 3.70 18.89
C LEU A 236 -8.46 3.33 17.39
N PHE A 237 -8.79 4.32 16.56
CA PHE A 237 -9.04 4.12 15.13
C PHE A 237 -8.40 5.22 14.27
N SER A 238 -7.16 5.60 14.58
CA SER A 238 -6.34 6.50 13.76
C SER A 238 -4.85 6.26 14.01
N ALA A 239 -4.00 6.71 13.08
CA ALA A 239 -2.55 6.58 13.22
C ALA A 239 -1.98 7.39 14.39
N ASP A 240 -2.55 8.57 14.65
CA ASP A 240 -2.18 9.46 15.77
C ASP A 240 -2.91 9.12 17.07
N GLN A 241 -3.75 8.08 17.08
CA GLN A 241 -4.55 7.63 18.22
C GLN A 241 -5.54 8.69 18.76
N SER A 242 -5.91 9.66 17.95
CA SER A 242 -6.85 10.74 18.33
C SER A 242 -8.33 10.36 18.14
N ILE A 243 -8.62 9.43 17.23
CA ILE A 243 -9.98 8.99 16.89
C ILE A 243 -10.29 7.67 17.61
N LYS A 244 -11.51 7.54 18.13
CA LYS A 244 -12.02 6.31 18.74
C LYS A 244 -13.22 5.78 17.98
N VAL A 245 -13.40 4.46 18.03
CA VAL A 245 -14.64 3.81 17.63
C VAL A 245 -15.74 4.22 18.60
N ASP A 246 -16.60 5.13 18.18
CA ASP A 246 -17.74 5.62 18.98
C ASP A 246 -19.04 4.93 18.52
N SER A 247 -19.11 3.63 18.77
CA SER A 247 -20.28 2.82 18.45
C SER A 247 -20.38 1.64 19.39
N VAL A 248 -21.54 1.46 20.00
CA VAL A 248 -21.84 0.29 20.84
C VAL A 248 -21.69 -1.02 20.08
N ASN A 249 -21.84 -0.99 18.76
CA ASN A 249 -21.65 -2.14 17.88
C ASN A 249 -20.18 -2.38 17.50
N GLY A 250 -19.25 -1.52 17.94
CA GLY A 250 -17.87 -1.56 17.50
C GLY A 250 -17.71 -1.15 16.03
N HIS A 251 -16.64 -1.61 15.40
CA HIS A 251 -16.33 -1.34 14.00
C HIS A 251 -15.74 -2.59 13.32
N THR A 252 -15.74 -2.63 12.00
CA THR A 252 -15.12 -3.71 11.22
C THR A 252 -14.54 -3.18 9.92
N GLY A 253 -13.56 -3.87 9.40
CA GLY A 253 -12.92 -3.58 8.12
C GLY A 253 -12.06 -4.73 7.64
N VAL A 254 -11.45 -4.56 6.48
CA VAL A 254 -10.55 -5.56 5.88
C VAL A 254 -9.14 -5.00 5.82
N VAL A 255 -8.17 -5.74 6.32
CA VAL A 255 -6.77 -5.30 6.37
C VAL A 255 -6.18 -5.25 4.97
N ALA A 256 -5.81 -4.08 4.51
CA ALA A 256 -5.11 -3.86 3.24
C ALA A 256 -3.61 -4.16 3.36
N SER A 257 -2.98 -3.69 4.44
CA SER A 257 -1.55 -3.93 4.69
C SER A 257 -1.19 -3.78 6.16
N VAL A 258 -0.07 -4.40 6.56
CA VAL A 258 0.55 -4.25 7.88
C VAL A 258 2.02 -3.89 7.69
N SER A 259 2.48 -2.83 8.35
CA SER A 259 3.87 -2.37 8.33
C SER A 259 4.30 -1.97 9.73
N GLY A 260 5.07 -2.81 10.40
CA GLY A 260 5.37 -2.65 11.82
C GLY A 260 4.09 -2.66 12.65
N ASN A 261 3.83 -1.57 13.37
CA ASN A 261 2.59 -1.39 14.15
C ASN A 261 1.50 -0.61 13.39
N LEU A 262 1.74 -0.21 12.15
CA LEU A 262 0.75 0.46 11.31
C LEU A 262 -0.07 -0.58 10.55
N ILE A 263 -1.38 -0.49 10.67
CA ILE A 263 -2.36 -1.36 10.00
C ILE A 263 -3.23 -0.47 9.13
N THR A 264 -3.24 -0.71 7.82
CA THR A 264 -4.13 -0.01 6.90
C THR A 264 -5.29 -0.91 6.54
N VAL A 265 -6.51 -0.38 6.61
CA VAL A 265 -7.74 -1.15 6.40
C VAL A 265 -8.67 -0.49 5.40
N TYR A 266 -9.36 -1.30 4.62
CA TYR A 266 -10.56 -0.87 3.92
C TYR A 266 -11.66 -0.67 4.96
N SER A 267 -12.17 0.52 5.04
CA SER A 267 -13.20 0.91 6.00
C SER A 267 -14.24 1.82 5.35
N GLN A 268 -15.42 1.81 5.90
CA GLN A 268 -16.55 2.66 5.52
C GLN A 268 -17.30 3.06 6.80
N ASN A 269 -17.99 4.21 6.75
CA ASN A 269 -18.68 4.82 7.87
C ASN A 269 -17.70 5.34 8.97
N PRO A 270 -17.55 6.68 9.07
CA PRO A 270 -18.28 7.65 8.23
C PRO A 270 -17.77 7.74 6.78
N GLY A 271 -18.68 8.04 5.85
CA GLY A 271 -18.35 8.27 4.44
C GLY A 271 -18.27 7.00 3.58
N PRO A 272 -17.86 7.13 2.31
CA PRO A 272 -17.66 6.00 1.39
C PRO A 272 -16.47 5.13 1.80
N ALA A 273 -16.34 3.98 1.14
CA ALA A 273 -15.21 3.08 1.33
C ALA A 273 -13.88 3.80 1.06
N GLN A 274 -12.95 3.69 1.99
CA GLN A 274 -11.66 4.35 1.98
C GLN A 274 -10.61 3.50 2.67
N LEU A 275 -9.33 3.82 2.46
CA LEU A 275 -8.22 3.27 3.23
C LEU A 275 -7.98 4.14 4.46
N VAL A 276 -7.94 3.53 5.64
CA VAL A 276 -7.65 4.17 6.93
C VAL A 276 -6.44 3.48 7.53
N THR A 277 -5.42 4.25 7.89
CA THR A 277 -4.25 3.74 8.61
C THR A 277 -4.41 4.00 10.10
N ILE A 278 -4.18 2.97 10.89
CA ILE A 278 -4.26 3.00 12.36
C ILE A 278 -2.94 2.53 12.97
N THR A 279 -2.66 2.94 14.19
CA THR A 279 -1.60 2.34 15.00
C THR A 279 -2.19 1.20 15.82
N GLY A 280 -1.72 -0.03 15.53
CA GLY A 280 -2.18 -1.24 16.22
C GLY A 280 -1.73 -1.30 17.68
N ASN A 281 -2.61 -1.76 18.55
CA ASN A 281 -2.28 -2.15 19.91
C ASN A 281 -3.08 -3.39 20.32
N ASP A 282 -2.60 -4.12 21.33
CA ASP A 282 -3.09 -5.44 21.71
C ASP A 282 -4.49 -5.45 22.38
N THR A 283 -5.09 -4.29 22.63
CA THR A 283 -6.38 -4.21 23.34
C THR A 283 -7.55 -3.74 22.49
N MET A 284 -7.29 -3.38 21.24
CA MET A 284 -8.29 -2.70 20.41
C MET A 284 -9.23 -3.66 19.67
N PHE A 285 -8.79 -4.88 19.37
CA PHE A 285 -9.54 -5.83 18.59
C PHE A 285 -10.42 -6.75 19.43
N SER A 286 -11.62 -7.06 18.96
CA SER A 286 -12.44 -8.16 19.48
C SER A 286 -12.10 -9.48 18.79
N SER A 287 -11.78 -9.42 17.49
CA SER A 287 -11.32 -10.59 16.72
C SER A 287 -10.59 -10.17 15.45
N THR A 288 -9.74 -11.07 14.94
CA THR A 288 -9.27 -11.10 13.55
C THR A 288 -9.68 -12.43 12.92
N ILE A 289 -9.99 -12.40 11.63
CA ILE A 289 -10.55 -13.54 10.89
C ILE A 289 -9.69 -13.72 9.63
N HIS A 290 -8.88 -14.76 9.65
CA HIS A 290 -7.98 -15.10 8.56
C HIS A 290 -8.71 -15.90 7.48
N PRO A 291 -8.72 -15.47 6.23
CA PRO A 291 -9.25 -16.29 5.14
C PRO A 291 -8.39 -17.54 4.91
N PRO A 292 -8.95 -18.60 4.29
CA PRO A 292 -8.19 -19.78 3.96
C PRO A 292 -7.05 -19.42 3.00
N LYS A 293 -5.92 -20.10 3.16
CA LYS A 293 -4.80 -19.99 2.21
C LYS A 293 -5.22 -20.66 0.89
N ASN A 294 -5.05 -19.94 -0.21
CA ASN A 294 -5.23 -20.49 -1.56
C ASN A 294 -4.13 -21.49 -1.90
#